data_9c1cceddb7d5356d52b370af842dfa28
#
_entry.id   9c1cceddb7d5356d52b370af842dfa28
#
_cell.length_a   1.000
_cell.length_b   1.000
_cell.length_c   1.000
_cell.angle_alpha   90.00
_cell.angle_beta   90.00
_cell.angle_gamma   90.00
#
_symmetry.space_group_name_H-M   'P 1'
#
loop_
_entity.id
_entity.type
_entity.pdbx_description
1 polymer ?
#
loop_
_entity_poly.entity_id
_entity_poly.type
_entity_poly.pdbx_seq_one_letter_code
_entity_poly.pdbx_strand_id
1 'polypeptide(L)'
;EGVNFFHRHVDPTPCRNETMVSYNSPCMIGNAICLPGDIVYACKSGVFFLPAHLVEETIVHAEKIQVRDIFGAEIIATGKYPTTWIDSYPWHKEMMEDFLEWFKTSPKAQPYQHLDWADELKEIETGRSDDHERFMFGALNIDYNDPRMDD
;
A
#
# COMPACT_ATOMS: atom_id res chain seq x y z
N GLU A 1 13.48 -18.97 21.60
CA GLU A 1 13.07 -18.12 20.46
C GLU A 1 11.61 -18.42 20.16
N GLY A 2 10.75 -17.38 20.13
CA GLY A 2 9.33 -17.54 19.87
C GLY A 2 9.07 -17.73 18.37
N VAL A 3 8.16 -18.65 18.03
CA VAL A 3 7.65 -18.81 16.67
C VAL A 3 6.24 -18.29 16.63
N ASN A 4 5.94 -17.42 15.66
CA ASN A 4 4.59 -16.90 15.45
C ASN A 4 3.78 -17.89 14.62
N PHE A 5 2.61 -18.26 15.12
CA PHE A 5 1.67 -19.11 14.39
C PHE A 5 0.38 -18.34 14.13
N PHE A 6 -0.04 -18.31 12.87
CA PHE A 6 -1.33 -17.79 12.44
C PHE A 6 -2.23 -18.98 12.09
N HIS A 7 -3.36 -19.12 12.80
CA HIS A 7 -4.25 -20.26 12.64
C HIS A 7 -5.71 -19.83 12.79
N ARG A 8 -6.60 -20.54 12.13
CA ARG A 8 -8.06 -20.34 12.26
C ARG A 8 -8.60 -21.10 13.47
N HIS A 9 -8.11 -22.30 13.66
CA HIS A 9 -8.58 -23.24 14.70
C HIS A 9 -7.39 -23.95 15.31
N VAL A 10 -7.57 -24.40 16.53
CA VAL A 10 -6.66 -25.31 17.24
C VAL A 10 -7.41 -26.62 17.45
N ASP A 11 -6.83 -27.71 16.98
CA ASP A 11 -7.34 -29.06 17.19
C ASP A 11 -6.30 -29.87 17.94
N PRO A 12 -6.65 -30.51 19.07
CA PRO A 12 -5.71 -31.31 19.85
C PRO A 12 -5.38 -32.65 19.19
N THR A 13 -6.08 -32.99 18.10
CA THR A 13 -5.88 -34.26 17.38
C THR A 13 -4.55 -34.18 16.60
N PRO A 14 -3.64 -35.16 16.74
CA PRO A 14 -2.42 -35.18 15.95
C PRO A 14 -2.73 -35.43 14.46
N CYS A 15 -2.05 -34.69 13.58
CA CYS A 15 -2.15 -34.81 12.12
C CYS A 15 -1.61 -36.16 11.62
N ARG A 16 -2.33 -37.24 11.84
CA ARG A 16 -1.90 -38.59 11.46
C ARG A 16 -2.10 -38.94 10.00
N ASN A 17 -3.01 -38.22 9.35
CA ASN A 17 -3.44 -38.50 7.98
C ASN A 17 -2.89 -37.50 6.96
N GLU A 18 -1.98 -36.61 7.40
CA GLU A 18 -1.40 -35.59 6.55
C GLU A 18 0.09 -35.84 6.38
N THR A 19 0.58 -35.62 5.15
CA THR A 19 1.98 -35.74 4.80
C THR A 19 2.45 -34.44 4.15
N MET A 20 3.59 -33.93 4.58
CA MET A 20 4.21 -32.81 3.91
C MET A 20 4.67 -33.24 2.52
N VAL A 21 4.06 -32.63 1.48
CA VAL A 21 4.37 -32.95 0.08
C VAL A 21 5.45 -32.07 -0.52
N SER A 22 5.63 -30.86 0.03
CA SER A 22 6.67 -29.92 -0.41
C SER A 22 6.99 -28.91 0.69
N TYR A 23 8.17 -28.30 0.60
CA TYR A 23 8.55 -27.11 1.35
C TYR A 23 9.29 -26.15 0.42
N ASN A 24 9.33 -24.88 0.77
CA ASN A 24 9.94 -23.81 -0.03
C ASN A 24 9.47 -23.81 -1.50
N SER A 25 8.17 -24.00 -1.68
CA SER A 25 7.48 -24.00 -2.97
C SER A 25 6.21 -23.15 -2.89
N PRO A 26 5.68 -22.70 -4.04
CA PRO A 26 4.45 -21.93 -4.04
C PRO A 26 3.32 -22.63 -3.28
N CYS A 27 2.61 -21.88 -2.45
CA CYS A 27 1.44 -22.40 -1.73
C CYS A 27 0.30 -21.39 -1.72
N MET A 28 -0.92 -21.90 -1.60
CA MET A 28 -2.10 -21.06 -1.40
C MET A 28 -2.45 -20.99 0.08
N ILE A 29 -2.64 -19.76 0.57
CA ILE A 29 -3.10 -19.48 1.93
C ILE A 29 -4.39 -18.66 1.82
N GLY A 30 -5.52 -19.30 2.05
CA GLY A 30 -6.82 -18.74 1.71
C GLY A 30 -6.95 -18.56 0.19
N ASN A 31 -7.13 -17.32 -0.27
CA ASN A 31 -7.24 -16.98 -1.70
C ASN A 31 -5.97 -16.30 -2.24
N ALA A 32 -4.90 -16.23 -1.45
CA ALA A 32 -3.65 -15.61 -1.85
C ALA A 32 -2.57 -16.67 -2.13
N ILE A 33 -1.73 -16.40 -3.12
CA ILE A 33 -0.55 -17.21 -3.42
C ILE A 33 0.63 -16.63 -2.65
N CYS A 34 1.34 -17.48 -1.92
CA CYS A 34 2.62 -17.19 -1.30
C CYS A 34 3.73 -17.86 -2.08
N LEU A 35 4.71 -17.11 -2.51
CA LEU A 35 5.88 -17.60 -3.23
C LEU A 35 7.09 -17.70 -2.30
N PRO A 36 8.02 -18.63 -2.57
CA PRO A 36 9.29 -18.67 -1.87
C PRO A 36 10.05 -17.35 -2.00
N GLY A 37 10.46 -16.78 -0.86
CA GLY A 37 11.12 -15.48 -0.80
C GLY A 37 10.22 -14.28 -0.59
N ASP A 38 8.91 -14.45 -0.61
CA ASP A 38 7.98 -13.39 -0.23
C ASP A 38 8.17 -13.00 1.24
N ILE A 39 8.03 -11.69 1.51
CA ILE A 39 7.95 -11.18 2.86
C ILE A 39 6.51 -11.32 3.34
N VAL A 40 6.34 -11.90 4.52
CA VAL A 40 5.03 -12.10 5.11
C VAL A 40 4.77 -10.99 6.13
N TYR A 41 3.82 -10.12 5.83
CA TYR A 41 3.32 -9.11 6.75
C TYR A 41 1.97 -9.56 7.31
N ALA A 42 1.91 -9.82 8.61
CA ALA A 42 0.70 -10.30 9.27
C ALA A 42 0.25 -9.32 10.36
N CYS A 43 -1.00 -8.92 10.30
CA CYS A 43 -1.62 -8.00 11.25
C CYS A 43 -3.08 -8.40 11.53
N LYS A 44 -3.79 -7.59 12.31
CA LYS A 44 -5.22 -7.84 12.62
C LYS A 44 -6.12 -7.82 11.40
N SER A 45 -5.75 -7.08 10.36
CA SER A 45 -6.52 -6.95 9.11
C SER A 45 -6.32 -8.12 8.16
N GLY A 46 -5.23 -8.89 8.32
CA GLY A 46 -4.95 -10.03 7.47
C GLY A 46 -3.47 -10.36 7.36
N VAL A 47 -3.17 -11.21 6.38
CA VAL A 47 -1.81 -11.62 6.04
C VAL A 47 -1.56 -11.23 4.60
N PHE A 48 -0.46 -10.53 4.37
CA PHE A 48 -0.01 -10.06 3.06
C PHE A 48 1.29 -10.75 2.68
N PHE A 49 1.41 -11.11 1.42
CA PHE A 49 2.63 -11.67 0.84
C PHE A 49 3.19 -10.63 -0.12
N LEU A 50 4.39 -10.16 0.18
CA LEU A 50 5.04 -9.08 -0.57
C LEU A 50 6.27 -9.64 -1.27
N PRO A 51 6.32 -9.62 -2.61
CA PRO A 51 7.52 -9.94 -3.35
C PRO A 51 8.69 -9.07 -2.88
N ALA A 52 9.83 -9.68 -2.60
CA ALA A 52 10.97 -8.99 -1.98
C ALA A 52 11.42 -7.74 -2.75
N HIS A 53 11.31 -7.76 -4.09
CA HIS A 53 11.71 -6.64 -4.95
C HIS A 53 10.73 -5.45 -4.91
N LEU A 54 9.51 -5.62 -4.41
CA LEU A 54 8.50 -4.55 -4.29
C LEU A 54 8.40 -3.98 -2.87
N VAL A 55 9.12 -4.52 -1.90
CA VAL A 55 8.95 -4.16 -0.49
C VAL A 55 9.29 -2.70 -0.22
N GLU A 56 10.41 -2.22 -0.75
CA GLU A 56 10.85 -0.85 -0.55
C GLU A 56 9.84 0.16 -1.13
N GLU A 57 9.41 -0.06 -2.37
CA GLU A 57 8.40 0.76 -3.03
C GLU A 57 7.06 0.73 -2.26
N THR A 58 6.64 -0.45 -1.81
CA THR A 58 5.41 -0.61 -1.02
C THR A 58 5.48 0.16 0.31
N ILE A 59 6.63 0.15 1.00
CA ILE A 59 6.81 0.87 2.26
C ILE A 59 6.73 2.38 2.02
N VAL A 60 7.47 2.89 1.03
CA VAL A 60 7.46 4.32 0.69
C VAL A 60 6.05 4.78 0.34
N HIS A 61 5.31 4.00 -0.45
CA HIS A 61 3.93 4.32 -0.82
C HIS A 61 2.98 4.31 0.39
N ALA A 62 3.11 3.32 1.27
CA ALA A 62 2.31 3.24 2.49
C ALA A 62 2.59 4.43 3.43
N GLU A 63 3.84 4.85 3.57
CA GLU A 63 4.21 6.02 4.37
C GLU A 63 3.70 7.33 3.75
N LYS A 64 3.74 7.47 2.42
CA LYS A 64 3.14 8.60 1.70
C LYS A 64 1.64 8.68 1.95
N ILE A 65 0.91 7.57 1.85
CA ILE A 65 -0.52 7.52 2.16
C ILE A 65 -0.76 7.90 3.62
N GLN A 66 0.00 7.33 4.54
CA GLN A 66 -0.17 7.58 5.97
C GLN A 66 0.02 9.05 6.34
N VAL A 67 1.04 9.71 5.83
CA VAL A 67 1.27 11.13 6.14
C VAL A 67 0.23 12.03 5.47
N ARG A 68 -0.26 11.67 4.27
CA ARG A 68 -1.38 12.35 3.62
C ARG A 68 -2.67 12.24 4.44
N ASP A 69 -2.96 11.08 5.01
CA ASP A 69 -4.11 10.86 5.87
C ASP A 69 -4.04 11.70 7.16
N ILE A 70 -2.84 11.83 7.75
CA ILE A 70 -2.62 12.68 8.93
C ILE A 70 -2.94 14.14 8.60
N PHE A 71 -2.41 14.65 7.49
CA PHE A 71 -2.70 16.00 7.01
C PHE A 71 -4.18 16.15 6.68
N GLY A 72 -4.76 15.17 5.96
CA GLY A 72 -6.16 15.15 5.57
C GLY A 72 -7.10 15.29 6.77
N ALA A 73 -6.85 14.55 7.84
CA ALA A 73 -7.63 14.63 9.06
C ALA A 73 -7.57 16.03 9.71
N GLU A 74 -6.39 16.67 9.68
CA GLU A 74 -6.23 18.03 10.23
C GLU A 74 -6.91 19.09 9.36
N ILE A 75 -6.74 19.01 8.05
CA ILE A 75 -7.27 20.03 7.13
C ILE A 75 -8.81 19.96 7.00
N ILE A 76 -9.40 18.75 7.06
CA ILE A 76 -10.86 18.59 7.15
C ILE A 76 -11.41 19.32 8.35
N ALA A 77 -10.77 19.21 9.51
CA ALA A 77 -11.22 19.82 10.74
C ALA A 77 -11.26 21.36 10.65
N THR A 78 -10.50 21.95 9.74
CA THR A 78 -10.52 23.41 9.49
C THR A 78 -11.67 23.85 8.58
N GLY A 79 -12.27 22.94 7.82
CA GLY A 79 -13.28 23.23 6.81
C GLY A 79 -12.75 23.97 5.57
N LYS A 80 -11.41 24.04 5.39
CA LYS A 80 -10.77 24.76 4.27
C LYS A 80 -11.07 24.10 2.92
N TYR A 81 -11.08 22.76 2.87
CA TYR A 81 -11.31 21.99 1.66
C TYR A 81 -12.50 21.04 1.80
N PRO A 82 -13.19 20.72 0.70
CA PRO A 82 -14.18 19.64 0.69
C PRO A 82 -13.49 18.29 0.98
N THR A 83 -14.19 17.39 1.67
CA THR A 83 -13.68 16.04 1.97
C THR A 83 -13.33 15.26 0.71
N THR A 84 -14.03 15.50 -0.40
CA THR A 84 -13.78 14.86 -1.70
C THR A 84 -12.40 15.19 -2.28
N TRP A 85 -11.78 16.30 -1.88
CA TRP A 85 -10.45 16.66 -2.36
C TRP A 85 -9.35 15.80 -1.76
N ILE A 86 -9.56 15.28 -0.57
CA ILE A 86 -8.57 14.43 0.11
C ILE A 86 -8.43 13.08 -0.57
N ASP A 87 -9.55 12.54 -1.05
CA ASP A 87 -9.61 11.27 -1.78
C ASP A 87 -9.36 11.44 -3.29
N SER A 88 -9.20 12.69 -3.77
CA SER A 88 -8.89 12.93 -5.19
C SER A 88 -7.44 12.55 -5.51
N TYR A 89 -7.22 12.12 -6.77
CA TYR A 89 -5.89 11.86 -7.28
C TYR A 89 -5.81 12.30 -8.75
N PRO A 90 -4.80 13.08 -9.15
CA PRO A 90 -3.86 13.79 -8.27
C PRO A 90 -4.57 14.80 -7.36
N TRP A 91 -3.90 15.24 -6.30
CA TRP A 91 -4.42 16.28 -5.43
C TRP A 91 -4.54 17.62 -6.15
N HIS A 92 -5.48 18.44 -5.69
CA HIS A 92 -5.56 19.83 -6.16
C HIS A 92 -4.29 20.60 -5.76
N LYS A 93 -3.80 21.44 -6.69
CA LYS A 93 -2.55 22.18 -6.50
C LYS A 93 -2.50 22.96 -5.20
N GLU A 94 -3.57 23.69 -4.88
CA GLU A 94 -3.68 24.49 -3.65
C GLU A 94 -3.55 23.63 -2.38
N MET A 95 -4.16 22.44 -2.39
CA MET A 95 -4.08 21.53 -1.25
C MET A 95 -2.69 20.91 -1.13
N MET A 96 -2.02 20.65 -2.24
CA MET A 96 -0.64 20.16 -2.23
C MET A 96 0.34 21.21 -1.73
N GLU A 97 0.15 22.48 -2.08
CA GLU A 97 0.96 23.60 -1.56
C GLU A 97 0.82 23.72 -0.03
N ASP A 98 -0.40 23.67 0.49
CA ASP A 98 -0.66 23.65 1.94
C ASP A 98 -0.05 22.42 2.63
N PHE A 99 -0.15 21.25 1.97
CA PHE A 99 0.45 20.02 2.48
C PHE A 99 1.97 20.15 2.61
N LEU A 100 2.65 20.68 1.60
CA LEU A 100 4.10 20.84 1.61
C LEU A 100 4.58 21.85 2.69
N GLU A 101 3.80 22.90 2.97
CA GLU A 101 4.08 23.81 4.06
C GLU A 101 3.88 23.12 5.42
N TRP A 102 2.77 22.42 5.58
CA TRP A 102 2.50 21.62 6.77
C TRP A 102 3.54 20.51 6.97
N PHE A 103 3.93 19.83 5.91
CA PHE A 103 4.92 18.76 5.93
C PHE A 103 6.27 19.23 6.49
N LYS A 104 6.71 20.44 6.15
CA LYS A 104 7.95 21.04 6.63
C LYS A 104 7.88 21.46 8.10
N THR A 105 6.71 21.87 8.58
CA THR A 105 6.56 22.55 9.88
C THR A 105 5.94 21.68 10.96
N SER A 106 5.15 20.69 10.59
CA SER A 106 4.39 19.86 11.54
C SER A 106 5.27 18.83 12.25
N PRO A 107 5.21 18.73 13.59
CA PRO A 107 5.87 17.66 14.33
C PRO A 107 5.39 16.26 13.92
N LYS A 108 4.16 16.12 13.44
CA LYS A 108 3.60 14.85 12.99
C LYS A 108 4.23 14.37 11.69
N ALA A 109 4.75 15.27 10.87
CA ALA A 109 5.45 14.95 9.64
C ALA A 109 6.93 14.61 9.84
N GLN A 110 7.49 14.83 11.03
CA GLN A 110 8.91 14.60 11.30
C GLN A 110 9.40 13.17 10.97
N PRO A 111 8.66 12.09 11.27
CA PRO A 111 9.09 10.73 10.92
C PRO A 111 9.18 10.50 9.41
N TYR A 112 8.51 11.31 8.60
CA TYR A 112 8.33 11.13 7.15
C TYR A 112 9.18 12.08 6.30
N GLN A 113 10.10 12.85 6.90
CA GLN A 113 10.91 13.86 6.20
C GLN A 113 11.87 13.28 5.15
N HIS A 114 12.05 11.96 5.12
CA HIS A 114 12.82 11.26 4.12
C HIS A 114 12.05 11.03 2.80
N LEU A 115 10.72 11.26 2.79
CA LEU A 115 9.89 11.08 1.61
C LEU A 115 10.05 12.23 0.62
N ASP A 116 10.14 11.89 -0.66
CA ASP A 116 10.15 12.83 -1.78
C ASP A 116 8.77 12.95 -2.42
N TRP A 117 8.39 14.15 -2.81
CA TRP A 117 7.09 14.51 -3.39
C TRP A 117 7.20 15.04 -4.82
N ALA A 118 8.33 14.84 -5.49
CA ALA A 118 8.57 15.36 -6.83
C ALA A 118 7.62 14.76 -7.88
N ASP A 119 7.31 13.48 -7.74
CA ASP A 119 6.43 12.78 -8.67
C ASP A 119 4.99 13.26 -8.55
N GLU A 120 4.47 13.43 -7.32
CA GLU A 120 3.13 13.96 -7.09
C GLU A 120 2.97 15.40 -7.58
N LEU A 121 4.02 16.23 -7.46
CA LEU A 121 4.02 17.58 -8.03
C LEU A 121 3.97 17.55 -9.54
N LYS A 122 4.74 16.68 -10.18
CA LYS A 122 4.73 16.50 -11.62
C LYS A 122 3.37 16.01 -12.14
N GLU A 123 2.73 15.10 -11.43
CA GLU A 123 1.38 14.62 -11.74
C GLU A 123 0.34 15.74 -11.70
N ILE A 124 0.41 16.61 -10.70
CA ILE A 124 -0.46 17.79 -10.60
C ILE A 124 -0.26 18.74 -11.80
N GLU A 125 0.99 18.95 -12.22
CA GLU A 125 1.30 19.83 -13.37
C GLU A 125 0.85 19.22 -14.70
N THR A 126 1.01 17.93 -14.87
CA THR A 126 0.69 17.23 -16.13
C THR A 126 -0.76 16.75 -16.21
N GLY A 127 -1.47 16.69 -15.08
CA GLY A 127 -2.81 16.12 -14.98
C GLY A 127 -2.82 14.59 -15.20
N ARG A 128 -1.67 13.94 -15.16
CA ARG A 128 -1.51 12.50 -15.33
C ARG A 128 -1.12 11.85 -14.03
N SER A 129 -1.75 10.73 -13.74
CA SER A 129 -1.53 9.88 -12.56
C SER A 129 -0.69 8.66 -12.94
N ASP A 130 0.51 8.88 -13.49
CA ASP A 130 1.37 7.79 -13.97
C ASP A 130 1.73 6.81 -12.86
N ASP A 131 1.90 7.29 -11.62
CA ASP A 131 2.28 6.44 -10.47
C ASP A 131 1.09 5.64 -9.91
N HIS A 132 -0.10 6.25 -9.88
CA HIS A 132 -1.30 5.54 -9.46
C HIS A 132 -1.64 4.41 -10.45
N GLU A 133 -1.52 4.67 -11.75
CA GLU A 133 -1.69 3.67 -12.79
C GLU A 133 -0.62 2.57 -12.66
N ARG A 134 0.65 2.92 -12.47
CA ARG A 134 1.73 1.93 -12.25
C ARG A 134 1.51 1.09 -11.01
N PHE A 135 1.12 1.69 -9.88
CA PHE A 135 0.92 0.95 -8.65
C PHE A 135 -0.32 0.07 -8.70
N MET A 136 -1.46 0.59 -9.17
CA MET A 136 -2.70 -0.16 -9.24
C MET A 136 -2.70 -1.21 -10.36
N PHE A 137 -2.06 -0.93 -11.49
CA PHE A 137 -2.16 -1.73 -12.69
C PHE A 137 -0.87 -2.45 -13.06
N GLY A 138 0.28 -1.85 -12.79
CA GLY A 138 1.57 -2.49 -13.00
C GLY A 138 1.78 -3.70 -12.08
N ALA A 139 1.34 -3.62 -10.84
CA ALA A 139 1.37 -4.74 -9.90
C ALA A 139 0.45 -5.90 -10.30
N LEU A 140 -0.63 -5.60 -11.02
CA LEU A 140 -1.58 -6.61 -11.53
C LEU A 140 -1.27 -7.05 -12.96
N ASN A 141 -0.26 -6.46 -13.59
CA ASN A 141 0.10 -6.71 -15.00
C ASN A 141 -1.11 -6.56 -15.96
N ILE A 142 -1.99 -5.60 -15.66
CA ILE A 142 -3.17 -5.30 -16.46
C ILE A 142 -2.77 -4.27 -17.51
N ASP A 143 -2.75 -4.70 -18.76
CA ASP A 143 -2.60 -3.77 -19.89
C ASP A 143 -3.98 -3.21 -20.26
N TYR A 144 -4.23 -1.95 -19.87
CA TYR A 144 -5.49 -1.25 -20.20
C TYR A 144 -5.65 -0.92 -21.68
N ASN A 145 -4.58 -1.01 -22.47
CA ASN A 145 -4.66 -0.91 -23.92
C ASN A 145 -4.91 -2.26 -24.60
N ASP A 146 -5.13 -3.33 -23.83
CA ASP A 146 -5.50 -4.63 -24.35
C ASP A 146 -6.91 -4.53 -24.95
N PRO A 147 -7.08 -4.70 -26.28
CA PRO A 147 -8.37 -4.56 -26.93
C PRO A 147 -9.43 -5.58 -26.48
N ARG A 148 -9.04 -6.54 -25.62
CA ARG A 148 -9.96 -7.50 -24.99
C ARG A 148 -10.66 -6.94 -23.75
N MET A 149 -10.31 -5.74 -23.28
CA MET A 149 -10.92 -5.09 -22.13
C MET A 149 -12.16 -4.26 -22.52
N ASP A 150 -12.45 -4.10 -23.81
CA ASP A 150 -13.58 -3.29 -24.33
C ASP A 150 -14.85 -4.11 -24.61
N ASP A 151 -14.92 -5.39 -24.18
CA ASP A 151 -16.10 -6.29 -24.32
C ASP A 151 -16.92 -6.34 -22.98
#